data_0388f2593c9069db87dbc93d27a21987
#
_entry.id   0388f2593c9069db87dbc93d27a21987
#
_cell.length_a   1.000
_cell.length_b   1.000
_cell.length_c   1.000
_cell.angle_alpha   90.00
_cell.angle_beta   90.00
_cell.angle_gamma   90.00
#
_symmetry.space_group_name_H-M   'P 1'
#
loop_
_entity.id
_entity.type
_entity.pdbx_description
1 polymer ?
#
loop_
_entity_poly.entity_id
_entity_poly.type
_entity_poly.pdbx_seq_one_letter_code
_entity_poly.pdbx_strand_id
1 'polypeptide(L)'
;MVVAVTHLDHRSTGARVRQVEAILRWYEQSYKGDPFILLGDFNEPPEGPVYRALVESGLKDTWRLLGFEDDSQSYTHHDFEGQADVGRIDWIFVSDHFQVLNGNIVLDSRDGRYPSDHFPYYVDLAFNR
;
A
#
# COMPACT_ATOMS: atom_id res chain seq x y z
N MET A 1 15.42 -10.84 -2.23
CA MET A 1 14.19 -10.04 -2.23
C MET A 1 13.47 -10.20 -0.90
N VAL A 2 13.00 -9.12 -0.36
CA VAL A 2 12.26 -9.09 0.91
C VAL A 2 10.83 -8.60 0.63
N VAL A 3 9.84 -9.33 1.14
CA VAL A 3 8.43 -8.94 1.07
C VAL A 3 7.91 -8.84 2.50
N ALA A 4 7.45 -7.66 2.89
CA ALA A 4 6.86 -7.43 4.20
C ALA A 4 5.38 -7.06 4.03
N VAL A 5 4.53 -7.69 4.82
CA VAL A 5 3.09 -7.43 4.86
C VAL A 5 2.75 -6.84 6.23
N THR A 6 1.98 -5.78 6.24
CA THR A 6 1.60 -5.11 7.48
C THR A 6 0.11 -4.80 7.54
N HIS A 7 -0.40 -4.70 8.76
CA HIS A 7 -1.72 -4.16 9.05
C HIS A 7 -1.54 -3.20 10.23
N LEU A 8 -1.48 -1.91 9.93
CA LEU A 8 -1.18 -0.89 10.93
C LEU A 8 -2.37 -0.62 11.86
N ASP A 9 -2.07 -0.01 13.00
CA ASP A 9 -3.10 0.34 13.98
C ASP A 9 -4.19 1.23 13.36
N HIS A 10 -5.44 0.93 13.68
CA HIS A 10 -6.58 1.65 13.10
C HIS A 10 -7.01 2.88 13.90
N ARG A 11 -6.50 3.09 15.11
CA ARG A 11 -6.95 4.14 16.03
C ARG A 11 -6.00 5.33 16.14
N SER A 12 -4.70 5.09 16.08
CA SER A 12 -3.69 6.09 16.41
C SER A 12 -2.72 6.34 15.28
N THR A 13 -2.70 7.56 14.75
CA THR A 13 -1.70 7.99 13.75
C THR A 13 -0.29 7.87 14.31
N GLY A 14 -0.07 8.25 15.57
CA GLY A 14 1.24 8.12 16.20
C GLY A 14 1.72 6.66 16.28
N ALA A 15 0.82 5.73 16.60
CA ALA A 15 1.14 4.30 16.58
C ALA A 15 1.51 3.83 15.18
N ARG A 16 0.75 4.23 14.16
CA ARG A 16 1.05 3.87 12.76
C ARG A 16 2.41 4.37 12.32
N VAL A 17 2.74 5.61 12.64
CA VAL A 17 4.07 6.18 12.31
C VAL A 17 5.18 5.35 12.97
N ARG A 18 5.06 5.03 14.25
CA ARG A 18 6.06 4.22 14.97
C ARG A 18 6.19 2.81 14.37
N GLN A 19 5.08 2.22 13.97
CA GLN A 19 5.07 0.89 13.32
C GLN A 19 5.81 0.92 11.99
N VAL A 20 5.55 1.91 11.15
CA VAL A 20 6.26 2.06 9.86
C VAL A 20 7.74 2.36 10.07
N GLU A 21 8.08 3.24 11.01
CA GLU A 21 9.48 3.50 11.34
C GLU A 21 10.22 2.25 11.80
N ALA A 22 9.55 1.39 12.57
CA ALA A 22 10.12 0.11 13.00
C ALA A 22 10.38 -0.83 11.81
N ILE A 23 9.44 -0.92 10.86
CA ILE A 23 9.61 -1.71 9.63
C ILE A 23 10.79 -1.19 8.82
N LEU A 24 10.87 0.12 8.62
CA LEU A 24 11.96 0.75 7.87
C LEU A 24 13.32 0.54 8.52
N ARG A 25 13.42 0.66 9.85
CA ARG A 25 14.65 0.35 10.58
C ARG A 25 15.06 -1.10 10.43
N TRP A 26 14.12 -2.03 10.56
CA TRP A 26 14.37 -3.45 10.38
C TRP A 26 14.95 -3.75 8.98
N TYR A 27 14.35 -3.16 7.95
CA TYR A 27 14.86 -3.31 6.58
C TYR A 27 16.27 -2.72 6.44
N GLU A 28 16.48 -1.50 6.92
CA GLU A 28 17.77 -0.82 6.84
C GLU A 28 18.88 -1.58 7.58
N GLN A 29 18.57 -2.17 8.73
CA GLN A 29 19.56 -2.87 9.55
C GLN A 29 19.89 -4.27 9.02
N SER A 30 18.92 -4.97 8.44
CA SER A 30 19.05 -6.39 8.11
C SER A 30 19.11 -6.69 6.62
N TYR A 31 18.57 -5.82 5.79
CA TYR A 31 18.37 -6.09 4.37
C TYR A 31 18.68 -4.92 3.45
N LYS A 32 19.43 -3.95 3.95
CA LYS A 32 19.77 -2.75 3.18
C LYS A 32 20.34 -3.10 1.81
N GLY A 33 19.73 -2.51 0.76
CA GLY A 33 20.16 -2.75 -0.62
C GLY A 33 19.50 -3.93 -1.30
N ASP A 34 18.75 -4.76 -0.55
CA ASP A 34 17.96 -5.85 -1.16
C ASP A 34 16.68 -5.30 -1.80
N PRO A 35 16.20 -5.94 -2.87
CA PRO A 35 14.88 -5.61 -3.41
C PRO A 35 13.80 -5.79 -2.34
N PHE A 36 12.96 -4.75 -2.16
CA PHE A 36 12.00 -4.69 -1.08
C PHE A 36 10.60 -4.31 -1.56
N ILE A 37 9.61 -5.07 -1.10
CA ILE A 37 8.19 -4.80 -1.30
C ILE A 37 7.55 -4.71 0.08
N LEU A 38 6.87 -3.60 0.36
CA LEU A 38 6.09 -3.39 1.57
C LEU A 38 4.63 -3.16 1.20
N LEU A 39 3.74 -4.03 1.67
CA LEU A 39 2.33 -3.95 1.32
C LEU A 39 1.42 -4.27 2.51
N GLY A 40 0.16 -3.90 2.38
CA GLY A 40 -0.87 -4.21 3.37
C GLY A 40 -1.88 -3.10 3.57
N ASP A 41 -2.58 -3.18 4.70
CA ASP A 41 -3.52 -2.18 5.15
C ASP A 41 -2.79 -1.18 6.07
N PHE A 42 -2.62 0.04 5.59
CA PHE A 42 -1.94 1.11 6.33
C PHE A 42 -2.88 1.94 7.20
N ASN A 43 -4.20 1.68 7.12
CA ASN A 43 -5.24 2.31 7.93
C ASN A 43 -5.25 3.84 7.90
N GLU A 44 -4.71 4.43 6.85
CA GLU A 44 -4.87 5.86 6.58
C GLU A 44 -4.73 6.12 5.06
N PRO A 45 -5.34 7.20 4.56
CA PRO A 45 -5.18 7.57 3.16
C PRO A 45 -3.79 8.14 2.88
N PRO A 46 -3.39 8.24 1.58
CA PRO A 46 -2.13 8.87 1.20
C PRO A 46 -2.01 10.31 1.67
N GLU A 47 -0.78 10.82 1.67
CA GLU A 47 -0.41 12.21 2.01
C GLU A 47 -0.38 12.51 3.51
N GLY A 48 -0.69 11.55 4.36
CA GLY A 48 -0.49 11.66 5.81
C GLY A 48 0.95 11.34 6.22
N PRO A 49 1.23 11.34 7.54
CA PRO A 49 2.60 11.17 8.05
C PRO A 49 3.19 9.79 7.75
N VAL A 50 2.39 8.73 7.70
CA VAL A 50 2.87 7.38 7.34
C VAL A 50 3.32 7.36 5.88
N TYR A 51 2.49 7.88 4.98
CA TYR A 51 2.80 7.96 3.56
C TYR A 51 4.09 8.76 3.32
N ARG A 52 4.23 9.91 3.97
CA ARG A 52 5.43 10.74 3.87
C ARG A 52 6.67 10.01 4.35
N ALA A 53 6.59 9.28 5.46
CA ALA A 53 7.72 8.49 5.98
C ALA A 53 8.19 7.45 4.96
N LEU A 54 7.27 6.78 4.29
CA LEU A 54 7.61 5.80 3.24
C LEU A 54 8.26 6.45 2.02
N VAL A 55 7.70 7.55 1.54
CA VAL A 55 8.27 8.29 0.40
C VAL A 55 9.65 8.84 0.74
N GLU A 56 9.84 9.41 1.92
CA GLU A 56 11.13 9.95 2.38
C GLU A 56 12.19 8.86 2.54
N SER A 57 11.79 7.62 2.81
CA SER A 57 12.70 6.47 2.89
C SER A 57 13.23 6.03 1.52
N GLY A 58 12.68 6.53 0.43
CA GLY A 58 13.02 6.17 -0.94
C GLY A 58 12.13 5.12 -1.56
N LEU A 59 11.17 4.56 -0.81
CA LEU A 59 10.17 3.65 -1.36
C LEU A 59 9.18 4.40 -2.24
N LYS A 60 8.66 3.72 -3.25
CA LYS A 60 7.77 4.29 -4.25
C LYS A 60 6.40 3.63 -4.21
N ASP A 61 5.37 4.45 -4.26
CA ASP A 61 3.98 4.02 -4.35
C ASP A 61 3.67 3.51 -5.75
N THR A 62 3.35 2.22 -5.85
CA THR A 62 3.07 1.59 -7.14
C THR A 62 1.84 2.18 -7.84
N TRP A 63 0.83 2.62 -7.09
CA TRP A 63 -0.36 3.26 -7.65
C TRP A 63 0.01 4.51 -8.46
N ARG A 64 0.86 5.35 -7.90
CA ARG A 64 1.33 6.56 -8.58
C ARG A 64 2.32 6.27 -9.72
N LEU A 65 3.14 5.22 -9.58
CA LEU A 65 4.00 4.78 -10.68
C LEU A 65 3.22 4.29 -11.89
N LEU A 66 2.00 3.78 -11.70
CA LEU A 66 1.08 3.42 -12.77
C LEU A 66 0.43 4.64 -13.45
N GLY A 67 0.62 5.84 -12.93
CA GLY A 67 0.02 7.07 -13.45
C GLY A 67 -1.38 7.35 -12.92
N PHE A 68 -1.84 6.62 -11.91
CA PHE A 68 -3.14 6.85 -11.29
C PHE A 68 -3.07 7.94 -10.22
N GLU A 69 -4.19 8.64 -10.06
CA GLU A 69 -4.35 9.66 -9.02
C GLU A 69 -5.17 9.13 -7.84
N ASP A 70 -5.07 9.82 -6.72
CA ASP A 70 -5.87 9.54 -5.53
C ASP A 70 -7.17 10.36 -5.62
N ASP A 71 -8.27 9.65 -5.84
CA ASP A 71 -9.62 10.22 -5.92
C ASP A 71 -10.63 9.23 -5.31
N SER A 72 -11.93 9.52 -5.40
CA SER A 72 -12.96 8.66 -4.84
C SER A 72 -13.01 7.26 -5.47
N GLN A 73 -12.47 7.08 -6.67
CA GLN A 73 -12.41 5.79 -7.35
C GLN A 73 -11.19 4.95 -6.93
N SER A 74 -10.23 5.54 -6.24
CA SER A 74 -9.07 4.83 -5.71
C SER A 74 -9.27 4.28 -4.29
N TYR A 75 -10.40 4.57 -3.67
CA TYR A 75 -10.70 4.12 -2.31
C TYR A 75 -10.79 2.60 -2.23
N THR A 76 -10.18 2.02 -1.20
CA THR A 76 -10.08 0.56 -1.07
C THR A 76 -10.95 -0.05 0.01
N HIS A 77 -11.43 0.73 0.98
CA HIS A 77 -12.36 0.25 2.01
C HIS A 77 -13.81 0.58 1.64
N HIS A 78 -14.74 -0.36 1.84
CA HIS A 78 -16.16 -0.18 1.47
C HIS A 78 -17.18 -0.85 2.42
N ASP A 79 -16.74 -1.41 3.53
CA ASP A 79 -17.58 -2.01 4.57
C ASP A 79 -18.61 -3.03 4.04
N PHE A 80 -18.20 -3.86 3.05
CA PHE A 80 -19.03 -4.84 2.35
C PHE A 80 -20.18 -4.24 1.50
N GLU A 81 -20.27 -2.93 1.39
CA GLU A 81 -21.37 -2.26 0.67
C GLU A 81 -21.02 -1.90 -0.77
N GLY A 82 -19.75 -1.98 -1.14
CA GLY A 82 -19.29 -1.57 -2.47
C GLY A 82 -19.15 -0.06 -2.63
N GLN A 83 -19.46 0.71 -1.59
CA GLN A 83 -19.30 2.16 -1.57
C GLN A 83 -18.08 2.52 -0.72
N ALA A 84 -17.03 2.93 -1.38
CA ALA A 84 -15.79 3.27 -0.72
C ALA A 84 -15.89 4.58 0.07
N ASP A 85 -15.35 4.62 1.29
CA ASP A 85 -15.66 5.68 2.25
C ASP A 85 -14.44 6.32 2.97
N VAL A 86 -13.29 5.64 3.06
CA VAL A 86 -12.17 6.13 3.90
C VAL A 86 -10.88 6.38 3.13
N GLY A 87 -10.90 6.28 1.82
CA GLY A 87 -9.73 6.52 1.01
C GLY A 87 -8.99 5.25 0.57
N ARG A 88 -7.87 5.46 -0.08
CA ARG A 88 -6.97 4.39 -0.51
C ARG A 88 -6.04 4.05 0.65
N ILE A 89 -6.39 3.04 1.41
CA ILE A 89 -5.68 2.64 2.64
C ILE A 89 -4.86 1.36 2.47
N ASP A 90 -5.04 0.64 1.38
CA ASP A 90 -4.25 -0.54 1.01
C ASP A 90 -3.22 -0.13 -0.03
N TRP A 91 -1.92 -0.27 0.31
CA TRP A 91 -0.83 0.21 -0.53
C TRP A 91 0.18 -0.89 -0.81
N ILE A 92 0.86 -0.76 -1.94
CA ILE A 92 2.05 -1.55 -2.29
C ILE A 92 3.16 -0.57 -2.63
N PHE A 93 4.19 -0.54 -1.78
CA PHE A 93 5.40 0.25 -1.97
C PHE A 93 6.56 -0.64 -2.39
N VAL A 94 7.40 -0.15 -3.27
CA VAL A 94 8.54 -0.91 -3.81
C VAL A 94 9.81 -0.08 -3.77
N SER A 95 10.95 -0.77 -3.63
CA SER A 95 12.27 -0.17 -3.82
C SER A 95 12.56 0.06 -5.29
N ASP A 96 13.63 0.79 -5.59
CA ASP A 96 14.05 1.12 -6.97
C ASP A 96 14.43 -0.07 -7.84
N HIS A 97 14.47 -1.27 -7.28
CA HIS A 97 14.80 -2.50 -8.00
C HIS A 97 13.73 -2.96 -8.97
N PHE A 98 12.53 -2.39 -8.87
CA PHE A 98 11.36 -2.87 -9.61
C PHE A 98 10.85 -1.86 -10.63
N GLN A 99 10.34 -2.41 -11.74
CA GLN A 99 9.48 -1.72 -12.69
C GLN A 99 8.05 -2.19 -12.47
N VAL A 100 7.11 -1.26 -12.35
CA VAL A 100 5.67 -1.57 -12.27
C VAL A 100 5.10 -1.67 -13.67
N LEU A 101 4.61 -2.85 -14.04
CA LEU A 101 4.13 -3.13 -15.40
C LEU A 101 2.65 -2.87 -15.54
N ASN A 102 1.86 -3.29 -14.54
CA ASN A 102 0.41 -3.21 -14.54
C ASN A 102 -0.11 -3.29 -13.11
N GLY A 103 -1.34 -2.88 -12.90
CA GLY A 103 -2.01 -3.01 -11.62
C GLY A 103 -3.37 -2.34 -11.64
N ASN A 104 -4.24 -2.76 -10.73
CA ASN A 104 -5.54 -2.13 -10.56
C ASN A 104 -6.19 -2.55 -9.24
N ILE A 105 -7.24 -1.81 -8.86
CA ILE A 105 -8.13 -2.17 -7.77
C ILE A 105 -9.23 -3.07 -8.35
N VAL A 106 -9.48 -4.21 -7.69
CA VAL A 106 -10.45 -5.21 -8.12
C VAL A 106 -11.79 -4.92 -7.45
N LEU A 107 -12.79 -4.58 -8.27
CA LEU A 107 -14.13 -4.19 -7.80
C LEU A 107 -15.15 -5.33 -7.87
N ASP A 108 -14.70 -6.55 -8.13
CA ASP A 108 -15.56 -7.70 -8.41
C ASP A 108 -16.49 -8.02 -7.24
N SER A 109 -17.72 -8.32 -7.57
CA SER A 109 -18.73 -8.82 -6.64
C SER A 109 -19.52 -9.94 -7.28
N ARG A 110 -20.18 -10.75 -6.45
CA ARG A 110 -21.07 -11.81 -6.92
C ARG A 110 -22.40 -11.67 -6.21
N ASP A 111 -23.45 -11.40 -6.98
CA ASP A 111 -24.82 -11.20 -6.45
C ASP A 111 -24.86 -10.12 -5.35
N GLY A 112 -24.13 -9.01 -5.55
CA GLY A 112 -24.03 -7.91 -4.59
C GLY A 112 -23.20 -8.22 -3.36
N ARG A 113 -22.48 -9.33 -3.36
CA ARG A 113 -21.61 -9.74 -2.25
C ARG A 113 -20.16 -9.58 -2.61
N TYR A 114 -19.39 -9.08 -1.65
CA TYR A 114 -17.95 -8.84 -1.79
C TYR A 114 -17.17 -9.83 -0.93
N PRO A 115 -15.98 -10.30 -1.39
CA PRO A 115 -15.18 -11.26 -0.63
C PRO A 115 -14.51 -10.64 0.60
N SER A 116 -14.45 -9.32 0.69
CA SER A 116 -13.82 -8.57 1.77
C SER A 116 -14.49 -7.21 1.91
N ASP A 117 -14.33 -6.54 3.03
CA ASP A 117 -14.70 -5.13 3.21
C ASP A 117 -13.69 -4.16 2.59
N HIS A 118 -12.60 -4.71 2.01
CA HIS A 118 -11.66 -4.00 1.17
C HIS A 118 -11.72 -4.51 -0.26
N PHE A 119 -11.53 -3.62 -1.23
CA PHE A 119 -11.25 -4.01 -2.60
C PHE A 119 -9.80 -4.48 -2.70
N PRO A 120 -9.51 -5.65 -3.27
CA PRO A 120 -8.14 -6.06 -3.50
C PRO A 120 -7.41 -5.12 -4.45
N TYR A 121 -6.13 -4.88 -4.17
CA TYR A 121 -5.23 -4.16 -5.06
C TYR A 121 -4.08 -5.08 -5.45
N TYR A 122 -3.75 -5.13 -6.73
CA TYR A 122 -2.65 -5.94 -7.24
C TYR A 122 -1.74 -5.11 -8.15
N VAL A 123 -0.49 -5.54 -8.26
CA VAL A 123 0.46 -5.03 -9.24
C VAL A 123 1.25 -6.16 -9.85
N ASP A 124 1.62 -6.00 -11.11
CA ASP A 124 2.58 -6.85 -11.80
C ASP A 124 3.93 -6.11 -11.82
N LEU A 125 4.95 -6.77 -11.33
CA LEU A 125 6.29 -6.19 -11.19
C LEU A 125 7.31 -6.98 -12.01
N ALA A 126 8.33 -6.27 -12.50
CA ALA A 126 9.53 -6.86 -13.06
C ALA A 126 10.75 -6.25 -12.37
N PHE A 127 11.85 -6.98 -12.30
CA PHE A 127 13.11 -6.40 -11.86
C PHE A 127 13.65 -5.46 -12.93
N ASN A 128 14.20 -4.34 -12.53
CA ASN A 128 14.97 -3.46 -13.41
C ASN A 128 16.24 -4.19 -13.88
N ARG A 129 16.59 -3.92 -15.10
CA ARG A 129 17.82 -4.47 -15.70
C ARG A 129 19.02 -3.58 -15.46
#